data_d92bbf0bc028b071a2e9f62c713d365b
#
_entry.id   d92bbf0bc028b071a2e9f62c713d365b
#
_cell.length_a   1.000
_cell.length_b   1.000
_cell.length_c   1.000
_cell.angle_alpha   90.00
_cell.angle_beta   90.00
_cell.angle_gamma   90.00
#
_symmetry.space_group_name_H-M   'P 1'
#
loop_
_entity.id
_entity.type
_entity.pdbx_description
1 polymer ?
#
loop_
_entity_poly.entity_id
_entity_poly.type
_entity_poly.pdbx_seq_one_letter_code
_entity_poly.pdbx_strand_id
1 'polypeptide(L)'
;PLGSPPLGDPSLDAATHGLTDDDLRALPPTLLSSPLATVAANMLEVVNRFRAVYCSTSGHDYAHVFVPEERKWLRTAVEQGRFRAPADPINPVALLDRLSQVEAFERFLHRVFQAKTRFSIEGLDMTVPILDEIIGDSAEAGVGAMFIGMAHRGRLNIMAHVLNKPYAQILAE
;
A
#
# COMPACT_ATOMS: atom_id res chain seq x y z
N PRO A 1 -16.53 -13.87 -5.88
CA PRO A 1 -17.37 -12.78 -5.36
C PRO A 1 -16.63 -12.17 -4.19
N LEU A 2 -16.23 -10.91 -4.35
CA LEU A 2 -15.74 -10.13 -3.23
C LEU A 2 -16.91 -10.07 -2.24
N GLY A 3 -16.70 -10.60 -1.03
CA GLY A 3 -17.68 -10.51 0.04
C GLY A 3 -18.06 -9.05 0.29
N SER A 4 -19.21 -8.82 0.88
CA SER A 4 -19.58 -7.49 1.35
C SER A 4 -18.42 -6.92 2.18
N PRO A 5 -18.10 -5.63 2.02
CA PRO A 5 -17.10 -5.01 2.87
C PRO A 5 -17.46 -5.28 4.34
N PRO A 6 -16.48 -5.51 5.22
CA PRO A 6 -16.76 -5.68 6.63
C PRO A 6 -17.57 -4.48 7.12
N LEU A 7 -18.57 -4.73 7.94
CA LEU A 7 -19.29 -3.66 8.65
C LEU A 7 -18.23 -2.83 9.38
N GLY A 8 -18.29 -1.51 9.20
CA GLY A 8 -17.39 -0.61 9.91
C GLY A 8 -17.45 -0.87 11.42
N ASP A 9 -16.34 -0.64 12.11
CA ASP A 9 -16.30 -0.76 13.57
C ASP A 9 -17.16 0.37 14.18
N PRO A 10 -18.27 0.05 14.84
CA PRO A 10 -19.15 1.07 15.42
C PRO A 10 -18.47 1.89 16.53
N SER A 11 -17.38 1.39 17.12
CA SER A 11 -16.61 2.15 18.10
C SER A 11 -15.93 3.41 17.51
N LEU A 12 -15.83 3.49 16.18
CA LEU A 12 -15.30 4.65 15.48
C LEU A 12 -16.36 5.75 15.22
N ASP A 13 -17.62 5.48 15.52
CA ASP A 13 -18.69 6.43 15.34
C ASP A 13 -18.95 7.22 16.62
N ALA A 14 -19.00 8.56 16.51
CA ALA A 14 -19.24 9.46 17.63
C ALA A 14 -20.56 9.15 18.38
N ALA A 15 -21.59 8.72 17.64
CA ALA A 15 -22.87 8.34 18.21
C ALA A 15 -22.78 7.15 19.19
N THR A 16 -21.87 6.21 18.99
CA THR A 16 -21.62 5.10 19.92
C THR A 16 -21.13 5.57 21.28
N HIS A 17 -20.49 6.74 21.31
CA HIS A 17 -19.98 7.40 22.53
C HIS A 17 -20.94 8.48 23.08
N GLY A 18 -22.17 8.55 22.55
CA GLY A 18 -23.15 9.53 22.96
C GLY A 18 -22.85 10.96 22.52
N LEU A 19 -21.99 11.13 21.50
CA LEU A 19 -21.61 12.42 20.95
C LEU A 19 -22.35 12.68 19.64
N THR A 20 -22.79 13.92 19.46
CA THR A 20 -23.36 14.42 18.20
C THR A 20 -22.32 15.22 17.42
N ASP A 21 -22.61 15.50 16.14
CA ASP A 21 -21.78 16.39 15.34
C ASP A 21 -21.71 17.80 15.94
N ASP A 22 -22.77 18.26 16.60
CA ASP A 22 -22.80 19.59 17.25
C ASP A 22 -21.91 19.61 18.48
N ASP A 23 -21.87 18.52 19.26
CA ASP A 23 -20.92 18.37 20.36
C ASP A 23 -19.47 18.44 19.85
N LEU A 24 -19.18 17.74 18.77
CA LEU A 24 -17.85 17.75 18.16
C LEU A 24 -17.49 19.15 17.60
N ARG A 25 -18.45 19.89 17.03
CA ARG A 25 -18.21 21.26 16.56
C ARG A 25 -17.92 22.23 17.72
N ALA A 26 -18.49 21.99 18.88
CA ALA A 26 -18.27 22.81 20.06
C ALA A 26 -16.91 22.58 20.75
N LEU A 27 -16.28 21.45 20.47
CA LEU A 27 -14.99 21.08 21.06
C LEU A 27 -13.81 21.69 20.30
N PRO A 28 -12.81 22.25 20.99
CA PRO A 28 -11.62 22.80 20.34
C PRO A 28 -10.72 21.69 19.78
N PRO A 29 -10.10 21.90 18.62
CA PRO A 29 -9.22 20.91 18.00
C PRO A 29 -7.96 20.65 18.82
N THR A 30 -7.56 21.59 19.69
CA THR A 30 -6.36 21.50 20.55
C THR A 30 -6.43 20.40 21.61
N LEU A 31 -7.58 19.74 21.79
CA LEU A 31 -7.68 18.54 22.63
C LEU A 31 -6.83 17.38 22.13
N LEU A 32 -6.47 17.38 20.84
CA LEU A 32 -5.61 16.36 20.24
C LEU A 32 -4.27 16.96 19.81
N SER A 33 -3.19 16.26 20.17
CA SER A 33 -1.84 16.58 19.72
C SER A 33 -1.56 15.88 18.38
N SER A 34 -2.03 16.49 17.29
CA SER A 34 -1.85 15.97 15.93
C SER A 34 -1.63 17.11 14.93
N PRO A 35 -0.83 16.91 13.89
CA PRO A 35 -0.74 17.87 12.78
C PRO A 35 -2.10 18.18 12.14
N LEU A 36 -3.01 17.21 12.10
CA LEU A 36 -4.35 17.40 11.56
C LEU A 36 -5.21 18.32 12.42
N ALA A 37 -4.98 18.33 13.74
CA ALA A 37 -5.67 19.21 14.67
C ALA A 37 -5.20 20.68 14.54
N THR A 38 -3.93 20.92 14.17
CA THR A 38 -3.39 22.28 14.03
C THR A 38 -4.00 23.07 12.90
N VAL A 39 -4.58 22.38 11.90
CA VAL A 39 -5.16 22.98 10.69
C VAL A 39 -6.69 22.87 10.64
N ALA A 40 -7.31 22.38 11.70
CA ALA A 40 -8.75 22.18 11.81
C ALA A 40 -9.40 23.31 12.63
N ALA A 41 -10.62 23.71 12.27
CA ALA A 41 -11.36 24.73 12.98
C ALA A 41 -12.05 24.21 14.26
N ASN A 42 -12.39 22.92 14.30
CA ASN A 42 -13.08 22.27 15.41
C ASN A 42 -12.82 20.76 15.41
N MET A 43 -13.30 20.06 16.45
CA MET A 43 -13.08 18.63 16.61
C MET A 43 -13.77 17.79 15.52
N LEU A 44 -14.92 18.18 15.01
CA LEU A 44 -15.58 17.46 13.92
C LEU A 44 -14.69 17.43 12.65
N GLU A 45 -14.07 18.56 12.34
CA GLU A 45 -13.13 18.62 11.22
C GLU A 45 -11.90 17.75 11.47
N VAL A 46 -11.38 17.71 12.69
CA VAL A 46 -10.28 16.79 13.07
C VAL A 46 -10.68 15.35 12.82
N VAL A 47 -11.84 14.92 13.29
CA VAL A 47 -12.35 13.55 13.10
C VAL A 47 -12.47 13.21 11.62
N ASN A 48 -13.02 14.12 10.80
CA ASN A 48 -13.15 13.90 9.36
C ASN A 48 -11.78 13.80 8.66
N ARG A 49 -10.80 14.58 9.09
CA ARG A 49 -9.41 14.48 8.59
C ARG A 49 -8.76 13.16 8.98
N PHE A 50 -8.97 12.68 10.20
CA PHE A 50 -8.51 11.36 10.63
C PHE A 50 -9.15 10.25 9.80
N ARG A 51 -10.46 10.31 9.56
CA ARG A 51 -11.15 9.35 8.68
C ARG A 51 -10.56 9.35 7.27
N ALA A 52 -10.26 10.50 6.70
CA ALA A 52 -9.64 10.62 5.38
C ALA A 52 -8.22 10.00 5.32
N VAL A 53 -7.49 9.97 6.43
CA VAL A 53 -6.15 9.37 6.50
C VAL A 53 -6.24 7.89 6.82
N TYR A 54 -6.95 7.50 7.88
CA TYR A 54 -6.90 6.16 8.46
C TYR A 54 -8.02 5.21 8.01
N CYS A 55 -9.11 5.75 7.44
CA CYS A 55 -10.23 4.96 6.94
C CYS A 55 -10.34 5.00 5.40
N SER A 56 -9.25 5.32 4.71
CA SER A 56 -9.17 5.33 3.26
C SER A 56 -8.71 3.96 2.72
N THR A 57 -8.29 3.92 1.46
CA THR A 57 -7.76 2.71 0.81
C THR A 57 -6.32 2.37 1.21
N SER A 58 -5.66 3.23 1.98
CA SER A 58 -4.29 3.01 2.45
C SER A 58 -4.29 2.54 3.90
N GLY A 59 -3.63 1.41 4.17
CA GLY A 59 -3.37 0.93 5.52
C GLY A 59 -2.02 1.42 6.03
N HIS A 60 -1.93 1.65 7.34
CA HIS A 60 -0.69 2.09 8.00
C HIS A 60 -0.34 1.14 9.13
N ASP A 61 0.79 0.45 9.01
CA ASP A 61 1.27 -0.51 10.01
C ASP A 61 2.61 -0.06 10.61
N TYR A 62 2.55 0.70 11.68
CA TYR A 62 3.71 1.14 12.46
C TYR A 62 3.51 0.98 13.99
N ALA A 63 2.42 0.36 14.42
CA ALA A 63 2.14 0.18 15.84
C ALA A 63 3.17 -0.72 16.54
N HIS A 64 3.81 -1.61 15.79
CA HIS A 64 4.88 -2.52 16.25
C HIS A 64 6.23 -1.83 16.48
N VAL A 65 6.41 -0.58 16.04
CA VAL A 65 7.66 0.16 16.25
C VAL A 65 7.79 0.53 17.73
N PHE A 66 8.78 -0.03 18.41
CA PHE A 66 8.95 0.13 19.86
C PHE A 66 9.59 1.46 20.26
N VAL A 67 10.41 2.07 19.40
CA VAL A 67 11.04 3.36 19.67
C VAL A 67 10.00 4.47 19.58
N PRO A 68 9.67 5.18 20.69
CA PRO A 68 8.57 6.14 20.70
C PRO A 68 8.76 7.30 19.72
N GLU A 69 9.98 7.77 19.55
CA GLU A 69 10.36 8.87 18.67
C GLU A 69 10.13 8.50 17.19
N GLU A 70 10.55 7.30 16.79
CA GLU A 70 10.34 6.76 15.44
C GLU A 70 8.84 6.60 15.15
N ARG A 71 8.10 5.99 16.07
CA ARG A 71 6.66 5.82 15.93
C ARG A 71 5.93 7.16 15.85
N LYS A 72 6.35 8.16 16.65
CA LYS A 72 5.81 9.51 16.60
C LYS A 72 6.11 10.17 15.24
N TRP A 73 7.33 10.00 14.75
CA TRP A 73 7.73 10.54 13.45
C TRP A 73 6.89 9.92 12.32
N LEU A 74 6.75 8.59 12.29
CA LEU A 74 5.93 7.89 11.29
C LEU A 74 4.48 8.37 11.31
N ARG A 75 3.86 8.44 12.49
CA ARG A 75 2.50 8.96 12.63
C ARG A 75 2.38 10.39 12.11
N THR A 76 3.30 11.25 12.49
CA THR A 76 3.31 12.65 12.03
C THR A 76 3.44 12.72 10.51
N ALA A 77 4.33 11.94 9.91
CA ALA A 77 4.54 11.91 8.47
C ALA A 77 3.30 11.41 7.70
N VAL A 78 2.61 10.38 8.22
CA VAL A 78 1.35 9.87 7.67
C VAL A 78 0.25 10.95 7.74
N GLU A 79 0.07 11.58 8.91
CA GLU A 79 -0.95 12.62 9.13
C GLU A 79 -0.69 13.88 8.29
N GLN A 80 0.57 14.21 8.02
CA GLN A 80 0.95 15.29 7.11
C GLN A 80 0.83 14.93 5.63
N GLY A 81 0.54 13.67 5.31
CA GLY A 81 0.46 13.19 3.93
C GLY A 81 1.79 13.10 3.22
N ARG A 82 2.91 12.99 3.97
CA ARG A 82 4.28 12.97 3.42
C ARG A 82 4.51 11.83 2.42
N PHE A 83 3.82 10.70 2.60
CA PHE A 83 3.93 9.51 1.76
C PHE A 83 2.75 9.36 0.78
N ARG A 84 1.94 10.40 0.61
CA ARG A 84 0.94 10.38 -0.45
C ARG A 84 1.66 10.50 -1.79
N ALA A 85 1.23 9.64 -2.73
CA ALA A 85 1.70 9.76 -4.09
C ALA A 85 1.56 11.21 -4.58
N PRO A 86 2.55 11.76 -5.26
CA PRO A 86 2.40 13.04 -5.95
C PRO A 86 1.16 12.97 -6.86
N ALA A 87 0.59 14.11 -7.16
CA ALA A 87 -0.61 14.22 -8.00
C ALA A 87 -0.38 13.76 -9.45
N ASP A 88 0.81 13.28 -9.76
CA ASP A 88 1.17 12.73 -11.06
C ASP A 88 0.57 11.32 -11.18
N PRO A 89 -0.45 11.14 -12.00
CA PRO A 89 -1.15 9.87 -12.07
C PRO A 89 -0.22 8.81 -12.66
N ILE A 90 -0.16 7.66 -12.02
CA ILE A 90 0.38 6.44 -12.64
C ILE A 90 -0.27 6.29 -14.02
N ASN A 91 0.54 6.10 -15.06
CA ASN A 91 0.01 5.86 -16.40
C ASN A 91 -0.80 4.54 -16.39
N PRO A 92 -2.14 4.58 -16.44
CA PRO A 92 -2.96 3.39 -16.28
C PRO A 92 -2.79 2.41 -17.45
N VAL A 93 -2.42 2.90 -18.62
CA VAL A 93 -2.18 2.06 -19.80
C VAL A 93 -0.89 1.27 -19.64
N ALA A 94 0.18 1.93 -19.21
CA ALA A 94 1.46 1.27 -18.93
C ALA A 94 1.32 0.24 -17.80
N LEU A 95 0.59 0.59 -16.74
CA LEU A 95 0.31 -0.35 -15.63
C LEU A 95 -0.49 -1.56 -16.11
N LEU A 96 -1.54 -1.34 -16.92
CA LEU A 96 -2.34 -2.44 -17.48
C LEU A 96 -1.50 -3.35 -18.38
N ASP A 97 -0.63 -2.77 -19.22
CA ASP A 97 0.29 -3.54 -20.07
C ASP A 97 1.21 -4.41 -19.20
N ARG A 98 1.79 -3.82 -18.15
CA ARG A 98 2.67 -4.53 -17.22
C ARG A 98 1.96 -5.69 -16.50
N LEU A 99 0.77 -5.46 -15.99
CA LEU A 99 -0.06 -6.50 -15.36
C LEU A 99 -0.47 -7.59 -16.35
N SER A 100 -0.74 -7.21 -17.61
CA SER A 100 -1.06 -8.17 -18.67
C SER A 100 0.12 -9.08 -19.00
N GLN A 101 1.35 -8.59 -18.98
CA GLN A 101 2.57 -9.40 -19.15
C GLN A 101 2.72 -10.41 -18.01
N VAL A 102 2.52 -9.98 -16.77
CA VAL A 102 2.56 -10.86 -15.58
C VAL A 102 1.52 -11.97 -15.70
N GLU A 103 0.28 -11.62 -16.00
CA GLU A 103 -0.83 -12.56 -16.16
C GLU A 103 -0.61 -13.53 -17.34
N ALA A 104 -0.12 -13.04 -18.47
CA ALA A 104 0.17 -13.88 -19.65
C ALA A 104 1.21 -14.95 -19.35
N PHE A 105 2.25 -14.58 -18.58
CA PHE A 105 3.28 -15.55 -18.16
C PHE A 105 2.72 -16.59 -17.18
N GLU A 106 1.93 -16.17 -16.20
CA GLU A 106 1.25 -17.11 -15.28
C GLU A 106 0.34 -18.09 -16.02
N ARG A 107 -0.45 -17.61 -16.96
CA ARG A 107 -1.33 -18.46 -17.79
C ARG A 107 -0.54 -19.42 -18.67
N PHE A 108 0.57 -18.95 -19.24
CA PHE A 108 1.46 -19.80 -20.02
C PHE A 108 2.01 -20.96 -19.15
N LEU A 109 2.58 -20.64 -17.98
CA LEU A 109 3.10 -21.64 -17.05
C LEU A 109 2.01 -22.63 -16.61
N HIS A 110 0.81 -22.12 -16.32
CA HIS A 110 -0.33 -22.96 -15.95
C HIS A 110 -0.70 -23.96 -17.04
N ARG A 111 -0.68 -23.53 -18.28
CA ARG A 111 -1.10 -24.36 -19.42
C ARG A 111 -0.04 -25.40 -19.78
N VAL A 112 1.22 -25.03 -19.73
CA VAL A 112 2.32 -25.87 -20.23
C VAL A 112 2.88 -26.80 -19.15
N PHE A 113 2.91 -26.35 -17.90
CA PHE A 113 3.55 -27.07 -16.78
C PHE A 113 2.55 -27.46 -15.68
N GLN A 114 1.47 -28.11 -16.04
CA GLN A 114 0.36 -28.43 -15.14
C GLN A 114 0.75 -29.26 -13.91
N ALA A 115 1.74 -30.13 -14.03
CA ALA A 115 2.19 -31.00 -12.95
C ALA A 115 3.34 -30.44 -12.09
N LYS A 116 3.83 -29.23 -12.41
CA LYS A 116 4.95 -28.61 -11.69
C LYS A 116 4.48 -27.47 -10.77
N THR A 117 5.19 -27.30 -9.66
CA THR A 117 4.96 -26.18 -8.76
C THR A 117 5.37 -24.86 -9.44
N ARG A 118 4.44 -23.94 -9.61
CA ARG A 118 4.64 -22.69 -10.35
C ARG A 118 4.96 -21.51 -9.47
N PHE A 119 4.70 -21.61 -8.17
CA PHE A 119 4.85 -20.49 -7.23
C PHE A 119 4.11 -19.22 -7.70
N SER A 120 2.84 -19.40 -8.10
CA SER A 120 2.01 -18.35 -8.70
C SER A 120 2.04 -17.05 -7.91
N ILE A 121 2.05 -15.93 -8.64
CA ILE A 121 1.93 -14.58 -8.07
C ILE A 121 0.48 -14.16 -7.85
N GLU A 122 -0.49 -14.96 -8.29
CA GLU A 122 -1.92 -14.64 -8.24
C GLU A 122 -2.34 -14.04 -6.89
N GLY A 123 -3.01 -12.87 -6.95
CA GLY A 123 -3.38 -12.07 -5.79
C GLY A 123 -2.27 -11.12 -5.27
N LEU A 124 -1.06 -11.21 -5.83
CA LEU A 124 0.06 -10.28 -5.57
C LEU A 124 0.62 -9.68 -6.87
N ASP A 125 -0.18 -9.56 -7.89
CA ASP A 125 0.23 -9.15 -9.24
C ASP A 125 0.90 -7.78 -9.27
N MET A 126 0.47 -6.87 -8.38
CA MET A 126 1.06 -5.55 -8.21
C MET A 126 2.51 -5.57 -7.69
N THR A 127 3.00 -6.71 -7.20
CA THR A 127 4.40 -6.80 -6.72
C THR A 127 5.40 -6.46 -7.83
N VAL A 128 5.13 -6.83 -9.07
CA VAL A 128 6.03 -6.52 -10.20
C VAL A 128 6.09 -5.01 -10.46
N PRO A 129 4.97 -4.30 -10.71
CA PRO A 129 5.03 -2.85 -10.90
C PRO A 129 5.60 -2.09 -9.69
N ILE A 130 5.28 -2.53 -8.46
CA ILE A 130 5.83 -1.92 -7.24
C ILE A 130 7.35 -2.05 -7.19
N LEU A 131 7.90 -3.21 -7.54
CA LEU A 131 9.35 -3.40 -7.56
C LEU A 131 10.01 -2.62 -8.68
N ASP A 132 9.35 -2.48 -9.85
CA ASP A 132 9.84 -1.63 -10.94
C ASP A 132 10.03 -0.19 -10.45
N GLU A 133 9.04 0.40 -9.78
CA GLU A 133 9.11 1.75 -9.22
C GLU A 133 10.19 1.86 -8.13
N ILE A 134 10.20 0.93 -7.16
CA ILE A 134 11.21 0.94 -6.08
C ILE A 134 12.63 0.89 -6.64
N ILE A 135 12.87 0.07 -7.67
CA ILE A 135 14.19 -0.04 -8.31
C ILE A 135 14.53 1.23 -9.07
N GLY A 136 13.56 1.77 -9.82
CA GLY A 136 13.72 3.04 -10.56
C GLY A 136 14.07 4.19 -9.63
N ASP A 137 13.24 4.46 -8.63
CA ASP A 137 13.45 5.51 -7.64
C ASP A 137 14.78 5.36 -6.90
N SER A 138 15.14 4.11 -6.55
CA SER A 138 16.40 3.82 -5.87
C SER A 138 17.61 4.13 -6.77
N ALA A 139 17.53 3.78 -8.04
CA ALA A 139 18.58 4.06 -9.01
C ALA A 139 18.74 5.57 -9.23
N GLU A 140 17.62 6.32 -9.35
CA GLU A 140 17.64 7.78 -9.46
C GLU A 140 18.21 8.45 -8.20
N ALA A 141 17.95 7.87 -7.03
CA ALA A 141 18.54 8.30 -5.76
C ALA A 141 20.03 7.92 -5.59
N GLY A 142 20.64 7.23 -6.58
CA GLY A 142 22.06 6.86 -6.57
C GLY A 142 22.37 5.59 -5.80
N VAL A 143 21.39 4.74 -5.51
CA VAL A 143 21.62 3.43 -4.86
C VAL A 143 22.35 2.51 -5.82
N GLY A 144 23.59 2.09 -5.46
CA GLY A 144 24.45 1.28 -6.33
C GLY A 144 24.13 -0.22 -6.33
N ALA A 145 23.42 -0.73 -5.35
CA ALA A 145 23.03 -2.15 -5.28
C ALA A 145 21.75 -2.33 -4.47
N MET A 146 20.90 -3.26 -4.91
CA MET A 146 19.69 -3.67 -4.22
C MET A 146 19.67 -5.19 -4.03
N PHE A 147 19.30 -5.64 -2.84
CA PHE A 147 19.17 -7.06 -2.52
C PHE A 147 17.69 -7.40 -2.33
N ILE A 148 17.18 -8.34 -3.12
CA ILE A 148 15.80 -8.80 -3.04
C ILE A 148 15.76 -10.17 -2.40
N GLY A 149 15.21 -10.27 -1.20
CA GLY A 149 14.94 -11.52 -0.52
C GLY A 149 13.45 -11.86 -0.63
N MET A 150 13.14 -13.05 -1.12
CA MET A 150 11.76 -13.53 -1.21
C MET A 150 11.68 -15.04 -0.97
N ALA A 151 10.51 -15.51 -0.47
CA ALA A 151 10.27 -16.93 -0.34
C ALA A 151 10.08 -17.56 -1.76
N HIS A 152 8.87 -17.91 -2.13
CA HIS A 152 8.66 -18.57 -3.43
C HIS A 152 7.46 -18.00 -4.21
N ARG A 153 6.51 -17.33 -3.56
CA ARG A 153 5.33 -16.81 -4.25
C ARG A 153 5.71 -15.74 -5.28
N GLY A 154 5.37 -15.97 -6.52
CA GLY A 154 5.69 -15.07 -7.64
C GLY A 154 7.15 -15.07 -8.09
N ARG A 155 8.00 -15.97 -7.56
CA ARG A 155 9.44 -15.99 -7.87
C ARG A 155 9.74 -16.01 -9.37
N LEU A 156 9.03 -16.80 -10.14
CA LEU A 156 9.26 -16.91 -11.58
C LEU A 156 8.94 -15.59 -12.30
N ASN A 157 7.86 -14.93 -11.91
CA ASN A 157 7.49 -13.60 -12.43
C ASN A 157 8.54 -12.54 -12.07
N ILE A 158 9.01 -12.52 -10.83
CA ILE A 158 10.06 -11.57 -10.41
C ILE A 158 11.36 -11.83 -11.20
N MET A 159 11.77 -13.07 -11.37
CA MET A 159 12.97 -13.38 -12.17
C MET A 159 12.82 -12.93 -13.62
N ALA A 160 11.65 -13.14 -14.23
CA ALA A 160 11.41 -12.79 -15.63
C ALA A 160 11.25 -11.28 -15.82
N HIS A 161 10.38 -10.66 -15.05
CA HIS A 161 9.90 -9.31 -15.32
C HIS A 161 10.65 -8.19 -14.54
N VAL A 162 11.21 -8.49 -13.38
CA VAL A 162 11.98 -7.52 -12.59
C VAL A 162 13.49 -7.69 -12.81
N LEU A 163 13.98 -8.95 -12.76
CA LEU A 163 15.41 -9.24 -12.94
C LEU A 163 15.81 -9.51 -14.40
N ASN A 164 14.86 -9.45 -15.34
CA ASN A 164 15.06 -9.66 -16.77
C ASN A 164 15.76 -10.99 -17.11
N LYS A 165 15.56 -12.04 -16.29
CA LYS A 165 16.08 -13.37 -16.60
C LYS A 165 15.36 -13.91 -17.85
N PRO A 166 16.09 -14.35 -18.91
CA PRO A 166 15.45 -14.87 -20.11
C PRO A 166 14.52 -16.05 -19.82
N TYR A 167 13.32 -16.04 -20.43
CA TYR A 167 12.35 -17.13 -20.25
C TYR A 167 12.95 -18.51 -20.54
N ALA A 168 13.77 -18.62 -21.60
CA ALA A 168 14.43 -19.89 -21.94
C ALA A 168 15.29 -20.45 -20.79
N GLN A 169 15.92 -19.58 -20.01
CA GLN A 169 16.70 -20.01 -18.84
C GLN A 169 15.80 -20.42 -17.67
N ILE A 170 14.70 -19.69 -17.45
CA ILE A 170 13.73 -20.03 -16.40
C ILE A 170 13.04 -21.36 -16.67
N LEU A 171 12.75 -21.65 -17.95
CA LEU A 171 12.03 -22.86 -18.35
C LEU A 171 12.93 -24.08 -18.49
N ALA A 172 14.26 -23.91 -18.51
CA ALA A 172 15.24 -25.00 -18.56
C ALA A 172 15.59 -25.60 -17.20
N GLU A 173 15.22 -24.88 -16.09
CA GLU A 173 15.39 -25.31 -14.69
C GLU A 173 14.16 -26.10 -14.20
#